data_de431490f170d70cb375c77915d21477
#
_entry.id   de431490f170d70cb375c77915d21477
#
_cell.length_a   1.000
_cell.length_b   1.000
_cell.length_c   1.000
_cell.angle_alpha   90.00
_cell.angle_beta   90.00
_cell.angle_gamma   90.00
#
_symmetry.space_group_name_H-M   'P 1'
#
loop_
_entity.id
_entity.type
_entity.pdbx_description
1 polymer ?
#
loop_
_entity_poly.entity_id
_entity_poly.type
_entity_poly.pdbx_seq_one_letter_code
_entity_poly.pdbx_strand_id
1 'polypeptide(L)'
;MSIKKIVILGLFVTVTLFVRELLPDEMMSLDYFKAQHQSLLEYTTMRPYLSAIGFLIAYVLVAALNLPIATFMSLLGGALFGLGQGTLLVSFGSTVGATISFILCRFFFRESIETKFPEAVKKIDRGIEREGSYYLFALRMVPIFPFFLINTVMGLTRLSIPVFFIVSQIGMLPGTLAYVYAGTQLGELTSSQSILSPRLLAAFVFIGLLPIFSRLLLDYLRARKLYKKYQRPDKFDYNVIAIGGGAAGLVTSYIAAAVKAKALLIEKHRMGGDCLNTGCVPSKALIKTAKVLHSIRTHEKYGLSSASCKFSFSDVMERVDDIIRKIEPHDSVERYTELGVDCVNGTARVIDPFRVQVDDKIYTTRNIVIATGAKPIVPNVPGLAEVSYYTSDTIWQIREQPKRLLVIGGGPVGCELGQAFQRLGTQVTIVQRNSRLLVKENTEVSKYIADQLTKEGVQLLLSHELSGFDNIEGEFMAICRGAQGETHLAFDAILFALGREANTRGFGLEELSIGLREDGTLETDEFLRTKYQNIFACG
;
A
#
# COMPACT_ATOMS: atom_id res chain seq x y z
N MET A 1 -19.69 25.42 17.10
CA MET A 1 -19.45 25.02 18.51
C MET A 1 -20.33 25.89 19.41
N SER A 2 -21.06 25.32 20.39
CA SER A 2 -21.90 26.13 21.28
C SER A 2 -21.03 26.97 22.23
N ILE A 3 -21.55 28.14 22.69
CA ILE A 3 -20.83 29.05 23.60
C ILE A 3 -20.36 28.30 24.86
N LYS A 4 -21.14 27.36 25.38
CA LYS A 4 -20.75 26.50 26.50
C LYS A 4 -19.48 25.67 26.21
N LYS A 5 -19.38 25.08 25.01
CA LYS A 5 -18.19 24.31 24.59
C LYS A 5 -16.94 25.21 24.49
N ILE A 6 -17.09 26.46 24.02
CA ILE A 6 -15.98 27.44 23.92
C ILE A 6 -15.49 27.85 25.31
N VAL A 7 -16.37 28.14 26.24
CA VAL A 7 -16.02 28.54 27.62
C VAL A 7 -15.28 27.40 28.34
N ILE A 8 -15.78 26.16 28.26
CA ILE A 8 -15.14 25.01 28.90
C ILE A 8 -13.77 24.69 28.25
N LEU A 9 -13.65 24.81 26.93
CA LEU A 9 -12.38 24.65 26.24
C LEU A 9 -11.40 25.75 26.63
N GLY A 10 -11.84 27.00 26.71
CA GLY A 10 -11.04 28.13 27.18
C GLY A 10 -10.54 27.91 28.61
N LEU A 11 -11.41 27.47 29.53
CA LEU A 11 -11.03 27.12 30.89
C LEU A 11 -10.00 25.98 30.93
N PHE A 12 -10.21 24.92 30.13
CA PHE A 12 -9.26 23.78 30.04
C PHE A 12 -7.90 24.23 29.55
N VAL A 13 -7.80 25.00 28.47
CA VAL A 13 -6.56 25.54 27.94
C VAL A 13 -5.87 26.46 28.95
N THR A 14 -6.65 27.36 29.61
CA THR A 14 -6.11 28.26 30.63
C THR A 14 -5.53 27.48 31.82
N VAL A 15 -6.26 26.46 32.31
CA VAL A 15 -5.77 25.59 33.40
C VAL A 15 -4.52 24.83 32.98
N THR A 16 -4.49 24.31 31.74
CA THR A 16 -3.30 23.58 31.23
C THR A 16 -2.09 24.49 31.14
N LEU A 17 -2.23 25.71 30.62
CA LEU A 17 -1.15 26.69 30.52
C LEU A 17 -0.71 27.18 31.90
N PHE A 18 -1.65 27.43 32.80
CA PHE A 18 -1.37 27.84 34.19
C PHE A 18 -0.61 26.75 34.97
N VAL A 19 -1.02 25.49 34.84
CA VAL A 19 -0.32 24.36 35.46
C VAL A 19 1.08 24.18 34.87
N ARG A 20 1.25 24.40 33.55
CA ARG A 20 2.56 24.36 32.90
C ARG A 20 3.50 25.45 33.42
N GLU A 21 2.99 26.66 33.63
CA GLU A 21 3.77 27.80 34.12
C GLU A 21 4.16 27.64 35.60
N LEU A 22 3.32 26.95 36.40
CA LEU A 22 3.60 26.60 37.78
C LEU A 22 4.64 25.48 37.97
N LEU A 23 4.96 24.73 36.90
CA LEU A 23 5.94 23.65 36.94
C LEU A 23 7.31 24.22 36.52
N PRO A 24 8.26 24.45 37.47
CA PRO A 24 9.60 24.91 37.11
C PRO A 24 10.29 23.89 36.22
N ASP A 25 11.02 24.36 35.19
CA ASP A 25 11.83 23.49 34.32
C ASP A 25 12.81 22.61 35.08
N GLU A 26 13.23 23.07 36.26
CA GLU A 26 14.09 22.35 37.20
C GLU A 26 13.44 21.08 37.78
N MET A 27 12.11 20.99 37.87
CA MET A 27 11.39 19.80 38.33
C MET A 27 11.67 18.52 37.54
N MET A 28 12.10 18.67 36.28
CA MET A 28 12.49 17.55 35.43
C MET A 28 13.97 17.16 35.59
N SER A 29 14.74 17.87 36.44
CA SER A 29 16.16 17.56 36.68
C SER A 29 16.33 16.43 37.70
N LEU A 30 17.36 15.61 37.47
CA LEU A 30 17.72 14.51 38.37
C LEU A 30 18.13 15.03 39.76
N ASP A 31 18.72 16.22 39.82
CA ASP A 31 19.17 16.84 41.04
C ASP A 31 18.01 17.34 41.90
N TYR A 32 16.99 17.92 41.27
CA TYR A 32 15.75 18.30 41.96
C TYR A 32 15.02 17.07 42.52
N PHE A 33 14.95 16.01 41.71
CA PHE A 33 14.37 14.73 42.11
C PHE A 33 15.07 14.19 43.36
N LYS A 34 16.40 14.17 43.36
CA LYS A 34 17.22 13.68 44.51
C LYS A 34 17.01 14.54 45.74
N ALA A 35 16.98 15.87 45.60
CA ALA A 35 16.81 16.79 46.74
C ALA A 35 15.45 16.62 47.43
N GLN A 36 14.39 16.32 46.65
CA GLN A 36 13.04 16.17 47.19
C GLN A 36 12.69 14.73 47.56
N HIS A 37 13.38 13.73 47.00
CA HIS A 37 13.05 12.31 47.17
C HIS A 37 12.99 11.88 48.62
N GLN A 38 13.93 12.29 49.45
CA GLN A 38 14.01 11.86 50.84
C GLN A 38 12.86 12.42 51.69
N SER A 39 12.50 13.68 51.53
CA SER A 39 11.36 14.30 52.20
C SER A 39 10.01 13.72 51.74
N LEU A 40 9.86 13.43 50.45
CA LEU A 40 8.68 12.76 49.90
C LEU A 40 8.57 11.32 50.41
N LEU A 41 9.67 10.60 50.51
CA LEU A 41 9.70 9.22 51.02
C LEU A 41 9.31 9.17 52.50
N GLU A 42 9.85 10.08 53.33
CA GLU A 42 9.46 10.22 54.73
C GLU A 42 7.96 10.52 54.87
N TYR A 43 7.45 11.46 54.09
CA TYR A 43 6.02 11.79 54.11
C TYR A 43 5.16 10.60 53.67
N THR A 44 5.60 9.86 52.67
CA THR A 44 4.91 8.65 52.14
C THR A 44 4.87 7.54 53.19
N THR A 45 5.95 7.40 53.99
CA THR A 45 6.04 6.41 55.05
C THR A 45 5.15 6.78 56.26
N MET A 46 5.10 8.07 56.60
CA MET A 46 4.25 8.57 57.70
C MET A 46 2.75 8.54 57.36
N ARG A 47 2.34 8.78 56.11
CA ARG A 47 0.97 8.89 55.67
C ARG A 47 0.69 8.14 54.39
N PRO A 48 0.80 6.79 54.35
CA PRO A 48 0.82 5.99 53.13
C PRO A 48 -0.45 6.12 52.28
N TYR A 49 -1.63 6.13 52.91
CA TYR A 49 -2.88 6.25 52.21
C TYR A 49 -3.11 7.63 51.57
N LEU A 50 -2.75 8.68 52.34
CA LEU A 50 -2.92 10.05 51.85
C LEU A 50 -1.98 10.37 50.72
N SER A 51 -0.72 9.88 50.77
CA SER A 51 0.27 10.01 49.73
C SER A 51 -0.13 9.25 48.46
N ALA A 52 -0.66 8.03 48.60
CA ALA A 52 -1.13 7.22 47.48
C ALA A 52 -2.33 7.88 46.78
N ILE A 53 -3.30 8.38 47.53
CA ILE A 53 -4.48 9.09 46.97
C ILE A 53 -4.04 10.40 46.30
N GLY A 54 -3.20 11.18 46.94
CA GLY A 54 -2.68 12.44 46.38
C GLY A 54 -1.91 12.21 45.09
N PHE A 55 -1.02 11.20 45.07
CA PHE A 55 -0.28 10.80 43.90
C PHE A 55 -1.21 10.35 42.75
N LEU A 56 -2.21 9.52 43.06
CA LEU A 56 -3.19 9.05 42.06
C LEU A 56 -3.95 10.22 41.44
N ILE A 57 -4.45 11.15 42.26
CA ILE A 57 -5.18 12.35 41.78
C ILE A 57 -4.24 13.20 40.90
N ALA A 58 -3.02 13.47 41.37
CA ALA A 58 -2.04 14.23 40.58
C ALA A 58 -1.74 13.56 39.24
N TYR A 59 -1.55 12.23 39.24
CA TYR A 59 -1.30 11.49 38.01
C TYR A 59 -2.49 11.56 37.04
N VAL A 60 -3.72 11.37 37.54
CA VAL A 60 -4.96 11.49 36.73
C VAL A 60 -5.06 12.87 36.11
N LEU A 61 -4.77 13.94 36.86
CA LEU A 61 -4.80 15.31 36.33
C LEU A 61 -3.75 15.51 35.23
N VAL A 62 -2.50 15.08 35.47
CA VAL A 62 -1.42 15.15 34.49
C VAL A 62 -1.77 14.45 33.19
N ALA A 63 -2.31 13.24 33.30
CA ALA A 63 -2.71 12.44 32.13
C ALA A 63 -3.95 12.99 31.42
N ALA A 64 -4.94 13.51 32.15
CA ALA A 64 -6.14 14.12 31.60
C ALA A 64 -5.85 15.43 30.85
N LEU A 65 -4.93 16.23 31.37
CA LEU A 65 -4.47 17.49 30.77
C LEU A 65 -3.43 17.26 29.65
N ASN A 66 -3.03 16.01 29.39
CA ASN A 66 -2.01 15.63 28.42
C ASN A 66 -0.65 16.34 28.65
N LEU A 67 -0.25 16.54 29.88
CA LEU A 67 1.02 17.18 30.20
C LEU A 67 2.20 16.24 29.88
N PRO A 68 3.32 16.74 29.36
CA PRO A 68 4.46 15.91 28.91
C PRO A 68 5.33 15.38 30.07
N ILE A 69 4.79 15.29 31.29
CA ILE A 69 5.46 14.83 32.50
C ILE A 69 4.98 13.44 32.98
N ALA A 70 4.11 12.77 32.24
CA ALA A 70 3.56 11.47 32.63
C ALA A 70 4.66 10.39 32.81
N THR A 71 5.71 10.41 32.00
CA THR A 71 6.87 9.51 32.14
C THR A 71 7.59 9.74 33.46
N PHE A 72 7.84 10.99 33.82
CA PHE A 72 8.45 11.36 35.10
C PHE A 72 7.58 10.90 36.28
N MET A 73 6.28 11.11 36.22
CA MET A 73 5.33 10.62 37.23
C MET A 73 5.37 9.10 37.37
N SER A 74 5.59 8.35 36.27
CA SER A 74 5.74 6.89 36.35
C SER A 74 6.99 6.46 37.07
N LEU A 75 8.12 7.13 36.83
CA LEU A 75 9.38 6.91 37.53
C LEU A 75 9.24 7.27 39.04
N LEU A 76 8.62 8.43 39.34
CA LEU A 76 8.36 8.88 40.70
C LEU A 76 7.48 7.89 41.49
N GLY A 77 6.44 7.36 40.82
CA GLY A 77 5.57 6.33 41.40
C GLY A 77 6.34 5.07 41.81
N GLY A 78 7.31 4.65 40.97
CA GLY A 78 8.21 3.54 41.29
C GLY A 78 9.13 3.84 42.46
N ALA A 79 9.73 5.03 42.48
CA ALA A 79 10.66 5.45 43.51
C ALA A 79 10.02 5.62 44.90
N LEU A 80 8.76 6.09 44.97
CA LEU A 80 8.04 6.34 46.21
C LEU A 80 7.27 5.14 46.77
N PHE A 81 6.64 4.35 45.88
CA PHE A 81 5.71 3.29 46.28
C PHE A 81 6.21 1.88 45.95
N GLY A 82 7.40 1.76 45.36
CA GLY A 82 7.96 0.48 44.94
C GLY A 82 7.25 -0.14 43.75
N LEU A 83 7.68 -1.33 43.35
CA LEU A 83 7.18 -1.96 42.11
C LEU A 83 5.68 -2.31 42.15
N GLY A 84 5.21 -2.94 43.22
CA GLY A 84 3.83 -3.44 43.30
C GLY A 84 2.80 -2.33 43.38
N GLN A 85 2.85 -1.52 44.46
CA GLN A 85 1.91 -0.43 44.68
C GLN A 85 2.07 0.70 43.64
N GLY A 86 3.33 1.02 43.29
CA GLY A 86 3.63 2.00 42.24
C GLY A 86 3.01 1.61 40.89
N THR A 87 3.12 0.33 40.50
CA THR A 87 2.48 -0.15 39.25
C THR A 87 0.96 0.00 39.28
N LEU A 88 0.30 -0.33 40.40
CA LEU A 88 -1.15 -0.15 40.52
C LEU A 88 -1.55 1.31 40.38
N LEU A 89 -0.91 2.22 41.16
CA LEU A 89 -1.22 3.64 41.15
C LEU A 89 -0.97 4.27 39.76
N VAL A 90 0.16 3.99 39.15
CA VAL A 90 0.50 4.52 37.82
C VAL A 90 -0.39 3.95 36.74
N SER A 91 -0.67 2.65 36.76
CA SER A 91 -1.51 1.99 35.75
C SER A 91 -2.95 2.54 35.78
N PHE A 92 -3.57 2.61 36.96
CA PHE A 92 -4.92 3.16 37.08
C PHE A 92 -4.93 4.69 36.84
N GLY A 93 -3.97 5.43 37.39
CA GLY A 93 -3.87 6.87 37.19
C GLY A 93 -3.73 7.26 35.72
N SER A 94 -2.86 6.58 34.99
CA SER A 94 -2.65 6.81 33.55
C SER A 94 -3.88 6.45 32.73
N THR A 95 -4.55 5.33 33.03
CA THR A 95 -5.71 4.88 32.25
C THR A 95 -6.95 5.73 32.51
N VAL A 96 -7.21 6.11 33.78
CA VAL A 96 -8.32 7.01 34.13
C VAL A 96 -8.09 8.39 33.49
N GLY A 97 -6.90 8.95 33.62
CA GLY A 97 -6.54 10.22 33.01
C GLY A 97 -6.63 10.20 31.47
N ALA A 98 -6.11 9.14 30.82
CA ALA A 98 -6.25 8.94 29.40
C ALA A 98 -7.72 8.87 28.95
N THR A 99 -8.57 8.21 29.75
CA THR A 99 -10.01 8.09 29.46
C THR A 99 -10.72 9.43 29.57
N ILE A 100 -10.37 10.24 30.57
CA ILE A 100 -10.88 11.61 30.70
C ILE A 100 -10.46 12.44 29.49
N SER A 101 -9.17 12.41 29.11
CA SER A 101 -8.67 13.09 27.91
C SER A 101 -9.40 12.65 26.64
N PHE A 102 -9.60 11.36 26.45
CA PHE A 102 -10.37 10.78 25.35
C PHE A 102 -11.81 11.32 25.29
N ILE A 103 -12.52 11.38 26.44
CA ILE A 103 -13.89 11.91 26.55
C ILE A 103 -13.91 13.40 26.22
N LEU A 104 -12.96 14.19 26.76
CA LEU A 104 -12.86 15.62 26.49
C LEU A 104 -12.60 15.88 25.00
N CYS A 105 -11.67 15.16 24.38
CA CYS A 105 -11.42 15.28 22.94
C CYS A 105 -12.66 14.93 22.11
N ARG A 106 -13.38 13.88 22.48
CA ARG A 106 -14.64 13.50 21.81
C ARG A 106 -15.69 14.59 21.91
N PHE A 107 -15.87 15.16 23.08
CA PHE A 107 -16.87 16.17 23.32
C PHE A 107 -16.59 17.50 22.60
N PHE A 108 -15.32 17.93 22.57
CA PHE A 108 -14.97 19.24 22.04
C PHE A 108 -14.65 19.24 20.53
N PHE A 109 -13.94 18.23 20.06
CA PHE A 109 -13.28 18.31 18.75
C PHE A 109 -13.89 17.42 17.67
N ARG A 110 -14.59 16.33 18.02
CA ARG A 110 -15.08 15.36 17.05
C ARG A 110 -15.90 15.99 15.93
N GLU A 111 -16.94 16.75 16.25
CA GLU A 111 -17.82 17.40 15.27
C GLU A 111 -17.06 18.34 14.31
N SER A 112 -16.09 19.10 14.87
CA SER A 112 -15.32 20.08 14.11
C SER A 112 -14.27 19.43 13.19
N ILE A 113 -13.72 18.28 13.59
CA ILE A 113 -12.69 17.57 12.82
C ILE A 113 -13.34 16.66 11.77
N GLU A 114 -14.47 16.03 12.09
CA GLU A 114 -15.26 15.25 11.10
C GLU A 114 -15.68 16.12 9.91
N THR A 115 -16.00 17.40 10.14
CA THR A 115 -16.37 18.35 9.07
C THR A 115 -15.17 18.89 8.29
N LYS A 116 -14.00 19.11 8.93
CA LYS A 116 -12.81 19.70 8.28
C LYS A 116 -11.91 18.67 7.60
N PHE A 117 -11.84 17.47 8.15
CA PHE A 117 -10.93 16.41 7.70
C PHE A 117 -11.64 15.06 7.59
N PRO A 118 -12.72 14.93 6.80
CA PRO A 118 -13.55 13.74 6.74
C PRO A 118 -12.76 12.49 6.28
N GLU A 119 -11.83 12.64 5.35
CA GLU A 119 -11.02 11.52 4.83
C GLU A 119 -10.04 10.96 5.88
N ALA A 120 -9.44 11.83 6.70
CA ALA A 120 -8.52 11.39 7.75
C ALA A 120 -9.27 10.61 8.85
N VAL A 121 -10.44 11.12 9.29
CA VAL A 121 -11.29 10.44 10.27
C VAL A 121 -11.79 9.10 9.71
N LYS A 122 -12.24 9.07 8.47
CA LYS A 122 -12.70 7.85 7.80
C LYS A 122 -11.60 6.78 7.67
N LYS A 123 -10.34 7.18 7.45
CA LYS A 123 -9.21 6.26 7.39
C LYS A 123 -8.93 5.61 8.77
N ILE A 124 -9.04 6.38 9.85
CA ILE A 124 -8.85 5.90 11.21
C ILE A 124 -10.03 5.01 11.64
N ASP A 125 -11.26 5.41 11.34
CA ASP A 125 -12.46 4.61 11.63
C ASP A 125 -12.45 3.28 10.88
N ARG A 126 -12.00 3.23 9.60
CA ARG A 126 -11.79 1.97 8.86
C ARG A 126 -10.78 1.04 9.55
N GLY A 127 -9.70 1.58 10.13
CA GLY A 127 -8.74 0.80 10.92
C GLY A 127 -9.39 0.15 12.14
N ILE A 128 -10.27 0.89 12.83
CA ILE A 128 -11.02 0.40 13.99
C ILE A 128 -12.12 -0.58 13.58
N GLU A 129 -12.85 -0.33 12.49
CA GLU A 129 -13.87 -1.24 11.96
C GLU A 129 -13.26 -2.57 11.50
N ARG A 130 -12.07 -2.52 10.92
CA ARG A 130 -11.35 -3.71 10.42
C ARG A 130 -10.70 -4.54 11.54
N GLU A 131 -10.02 -3.87 12.47
CA GLU A 131 -9.21 -4.52 13.51
C GLU A 131 -9.85 -4.43 14.92
N GLY A 132 -10.89 -3.63 15.09
CA GLY A 132 -11.60 -3.45 16.34
C GLY A 132 -10.71 -2.89 17.45
N SER A 133 -10.92 -3.39 18.68
CA SER A 133 -10.13 -3.02 19.86
C SER A 133 -8.65 -3.38 19.76
N TYR A 134 -8.30 -4.28 18.85
CA TYR A 134 -6.91 -4.70 18.62
C TYR A 134 -6.04 -3.57 18.05
N TYR A 135 -6.62 -2.67 17.24
CA TYR A 135 -5.92 -1.49 16.73
C TYR A 135 -5.43 -0.58 17.87
N LEU A 136 -6.30 -0.28 18.83
CA LEU A 136 -5.91 0.49 20.02
C LEU A 136 -4.87 -0.27 20.85
N PHE A 137 -5.06 -1.58 21.05
CA PHE A 137 -4.10 -2.41 21.79
C PHE A 137 -2.70 -2.35 21.17
N ALA A 138 -2.62 -2.47 19.84
CA ALA A 138 -1.36 -2.35 19.11
C ALA A 138 -0.69 -0.98 19.31
N LEU A 139 -1.46 0.11 19.24
CA LEU A 139 -0.94 1.46 19.48
C LEU A 139 -0.44 1.67 20.92
N ARG A 140 -1.06 1.01 21.91
CA ARG A 140 -0.64 1.10 23.33
C ARG A 140 0.57 0.25 23.63
N MET A 141 0.68 -0.94 23.00
CA MET A 141 1.81 -1.84 23.17
C MET A 141 3.10 -1.28 22.60
N VAL A 142 3.02 -0.53 21.49
CA VAL A 142 4.19 0.01 20.79
C VAL A 142 4.35 1.50 21.14
N PRO A 143 5.27 1.88 22.05
CA PRO A 143 5.39 3.25 22.55
C PRO A 143 6.13 4.18 21.57
N ILE A 144 5.79 4.10 20.27
CA ILE A 144 6.30 5.01 19.22
C ILE A 144 5.51 6.32 19.20
N PHE A 145 4.20 6.23 19.47
CA PHE A 145 3.35 7.41 19.46
C PHE A 145 3.27 8.06 20.83
N PRO A 146 3.35 9.40 20.91
CA PRO A 146 3.15 10.11 22.16
C PRO A 146 1.81 9.76 22.80
N PHE A 147 1.80 9.58 24.12
CA PHE A 147 0.65 9.20 24.92
C PHE A 147 -0.58 10.07 24.64
N PHE A 148 -0.40 11.39 24.61
CA PHE A 148 -1.47 12.35 24.36
C PHE A 148 -2.08 12.21 22.96
N LEU A 149 -1.25 11.87 21.96
CA LEU A 149 -1.72 11.73 20.58
C LEU A 149 -2.72 10.58 20.44
N ILE A 150 -2.42 9.42 21.06
CA ILE A 150 -3.34 8.27 21.06
C ILE A 150 -4.66 8.64 21.71
N ASN A 151 -4.63 9.32 22.86
CA ASN A 151 -5.86 9.72 23.57
C ASN A 151 -6.73 10.65 22.71
N THR A 152 -6.09 11.65 22.09
CA THR A 152 -6.76 12.63 21.24
C THR A 152 -7.35 11.99 19.99
N VAL A 153 -6.54 11.23 19.24
CA VAL A 153 -6.96 10.60 17.98
C VAL A 153 -8.07 9.59 18.22
N MET A 154 -7.94 8.73 19.25
CA MET A 154 -8.99 7.76 19.59
C MET A 154 -10.27 8.44 20.05
N GLY A 155 -10.21 9.61 20.71
CA GLY A 155 -11.38 10.41 21.06
C GLY A 155 -12.23 10.85 19.86
N LEU A 156 -11.62 10.99 18.68
CA LEU A 156 -12.30 11.34 17.43
C LEU A 156 -13.02 10.16 16.77
N THR A 157 -12.73 8.93 17.20
CA THR A 157 -13.27 7.69 16.61
C THR A 157 -14.59 7.25 17.26
N ARG A 158 -15.21 6.20 16.70
CA ARG A 158 -16.45 5.59 17.24
C ARG A 158 -16.20 4.57 18.36
N LEU A 159 -14.95 4.44 18.83
CA LEU A 159 -14.61 3.47 19.87
C LEU A 159 -15.38 3.75 21.18
N SER A 160 -15.96 2.73 21.82
CA SER A 160 -16.69 2.90 23.07
C SER A 160 -15.76 3.17 24.26
N ILE A 161 -16.23 3.93 25.25
CA ILE A 161 -15.45 4.30 26.46
C ILE A 161 -14.96 3.05 27.22
N PRO A 162 -15.80 2.02 27.47
CA PRO A 162 -15.35 0.82 28.19
C PRO A 162 -14.24 0.07 27.44
N VAL A 163 -14.36 -0.02 26.11
CA VAL A 163 -13.34 -0.67 25.28
C VAL A 163 -12.03 0.12 25.33
N PHE A 164 -12.09 1.46 25.23
CA PHE A 164 -10.90 2.30 25.35
C PHE A 164 -10.22 2.11 26.71
N PHE A 165 -10.97 2.10 27.80
CA PHE A 165 -10.46 1.92 29.15
C PHE A 165 -9.77 0.56 29.33
N ILE A 166 -10.48 -0.55 29.06
CA ILE A 166 -9.96 -1.90 29.27
C ILE A 166 -8.74 -2.18 28.39
N VAL A 167 -8.82 -1.82 27.10
CA VAL A 167 -7.72 -2.04 26.16
C VAL A 167 -6.50 -1.19 26.49
N SER A 168 -6.71 0.07 26.93
CA SER A 168 -5.62 0.93 27.38
C SER A 168 -4.98 0.40 28.66
N GLN A 169 -5.79 -0.06 29.63
CA GLN A 169 -5.30 -0.64 30.90
C GLN A 169 -4.36 -1.82 30.64
N ILE A 170 -4.77 -2.75 29.78
CA ILE A 170 -3.97 -3.94 29.47
C ILE A 170 -2.78 -3.58 28.57
N GLY A 171 -3.01 -2.76 27.53
CA GLY A 171 -1.99 -2.41 26.56
C GLY A 171 -0.84 -1.56 27.09
N MET A 172 -1.10 -0.71 28.09
CA MET A 172 -0.06 0.12 28.72
C MET A 172 0.71 -0.61 29.83
N LEU A 173 0.18 -1.72 30.37
CA LEU A 173 0.75 -2.40 31.53
C LEU A 173 2.24 -2.79 31.38
N PRO A 174 2.71 -3.35 30.26
CA PRO A 174 4.13 -3.67 30.09
C PRO A 174 5.04 -2.44 30.15
N GLY A 175 4.64 -1.35 29.52
CA GLY A 175 5.35 -0.06 29.59
C GLY A 175 5.34 0.52 31.00
N THR A 176 4.19 0.49 31.67
CA THR A 176 4.06 0.94 33.07
C THR A 176 4.99 0.17 33.99
N LEU A 177 5.03 -1.16 33.91
CA LEU A 177 5.94 -2.00 34.68
C LEU A 177 7.41 -1.62 34.46
N ALA A 178 7.79 -1.39 33.20
CA ALA A 178 9.16 -1.02 32.85
C ALA A 178 9.56 0.34 33.45
N TYR A 179 8.71 1.36 33.33
CA TYR A 179 8.98 2.70 33.90
C TYR A 179 8.96 2.69 35.42
N VAL A 180 8.00 2.01 36.04
CA VAL A 180 7.94 1.88 37.52
C VAL A 180 9.16 1.14 38.05
N TYR A 181 9.57 0.05 37.38
CA TYR A 181 10.80 -0.66 37.75
C TYR A 181 12.05 0.23 37.63
N ALA A 182 12.17 0.97 36.53
CA ALA A 182 13.27 1.95 36.42
C ALA A 182 13.22 3.01 37.53
N GLY A 183 12.01 3.44 37.91
CA GLY A 183 11.79 4.37 39.04
C GLY A 183 12.23 3.79 40.36
N THR A 184 11.99 2.52 40.68
CA THR A 184 12.47 1.89 41.89
C THR A 184 14.00 1.90 41.97
N GLN A 185 14.66 1.61 40.82
CA GLN A 185 16.12 1.62 40.76
C GLN A 185 16.72 3.04 40.92
N LEU A 186 16.01 4.06 40.37
CA LEU A 186 16.40 5.47 40.55
C LEU A 186 16.27 5.94 42.01
N GLY A 187 15.22 5.47 42.72
CA GLY A 187 15.01 5.78 44.13
C GLY A 187 16.09 5.21 45.07
N GLU A 188 16.74 4.10 44.69
CA GLU A 188 17.82 3.45 45.45
C GLU A 188 19.20 4.08 45.21
N LEU A 189 19.32 5.06 44.30
CA LEU A 189 20.62 5.68 43.98
C LEU A 189 21.10 6.64 45.07
N THR A 190 22.09 6.23 45.84
CA THR A 190 22.71 7.04 46.89
C THR A 190 23.90 7.89 46.40
N SER A 191 24.49 7.58 45.25
CA SER A 191 25.60 8.32 44.65
C SER A 191 25.58 8.38 43.13
N SER A 192 26.30 9.34 42.56
CA SER A 192 26.40 9.51 41.08
C SER A 192 27.07 8.31 40.37
N GLN A 193 27.88 7.53 41.06
CA GLN A 193 28.52 6.31 40.54
C GLN A 193 27.52 5.16 40.36
N SER A 194 26.37 5.19 41.04
CA SER A 194 25.33 4.16 40.93
C SER A 194 24.48 4.27 39.68
N ILE A 195 24.61 5.34 38.87
CA ILE A 195 23.88 5.51 37.61
C ILE A 195 24.24 4.42 36.58
N LEU A 196 25.44 3.85 36.64
CA LEU A 196 25.91 2.75 35.81
C LEU A 196 25.59 1.36 36.42
N SER A 197 24.68 1.28 37.40
CA SER A 197 24.31 -0.02 37.96
C SER A 197 23.76 -0.96 36.88
N PRO A 198 24.18 -2.24 36.84
CA PRO A 198 23.70 -3.20 35.86
C PRO A 198 22.16 -3.34 35.83
N ARG A 199 21.51 -3.15 36.99
CA ARG A 199 20.05 -3.22 37.13
C ARG A 199 19.34 -2.05 36.44
N LEU A 200 19.85 -0.82 36.60
CA LEU A 200 19.30 0.37 35.95
C LEU A 200 19.53 0.33 34.44
N LEU A 201 20.74 -0.08 34.01
CA LEU A 201 21.02 -0.31 32.58
C LEU A 201 20.10 -1.37 31.98
N ALA A 202 19.86 -2.49 32.67
CA ALA A 202 18.93 -3.51 32.23
C ALA A 202 17.51 -2.97 32.12
N ALA A 203 17.02 -2.11 33.01
CA ALA A 203 15.72 -1.48 32.94
C ALA A 203 15.61 -0.58 31.71
N PHE A 204 16.60 0.26 31.41
CA PHE A 204 16.61 1.12 30.23
C PHE A 204 16.70 0.30 28.91
N VAL A 205 17.54 -0.74 28.90
CA VAL A 205 17.61 -1.67 27.76
C VAL A 205 16.25 -2.35 27.53
N PHE A 206 15.57 -2.77 28.58
CA PHE A 206 14.24 -3.38 28.48
C PHE A 206 13.21 -2.38 27.91
N ILE A 207 13.20 -1.13 28.41
CA ILE A 207 12.34 -0.06 27.87
C ILE A 207 12.64 0.17 26.38
N GLY A 208 13.93 0.25 26.00
CA GLY A 208 14.35 0.46 24.61
C GLY A 208 13.98 -0.70 23.67
N LEU A 209 14.00 -1.94 24.18
CA LEU A 209 13.62 -3.13 23.41
C LEU A 209 12.11 -3.41 23.39
N LEU A 210 11.34 -2.80 24.30
CA LEU A 210 9.90 -3.03 24.44
C LEU A 210 9.12 -2.82 23.13
N PRO A 211 9.38 -1.79 22.29
CA PRO A 211 8.72 -1.62 21.01
C PRO A 211 8.94 -2.80 20.06
N ILE A 212 10.16 -3.35 20.04
CA ILE A 212 10.53 -4.48 19.18
C ILE A 212 9.79 -5.74 19.62
N PHE A 213 9.85 -6.07 20.92
CA PHE A 213 9.13 -7.22 21.48
C PHE A 213 7.61 -7.10 21.28
N SER A 214 7.07 -5.91 21.51
CA SER A 214 5.63 -5.65 21.31
C SER A 214 5.22 -5.88 19.87
N ARG A 215 6.00 -5.38 18.90
CA ARG A 215 5.75 -5.60 17.47
C ARG A 215 5.80 -7.09 17.12
N LEU A 216 6.84 -7.80 17.53
CA LEU A 216 6.97 -9.25 17.29
C LEU A 216 5.81 -10.05 17.88
N LEU A 217 5.40 -9.72 19.12
CA LEU A 217 4.26 -10.36 19.79
C LEU A 217 2.95 -10.09 19.04
N LEU A 218 2.71 -8.84 18.63
CA LEU A 218 1.52 -8.46 17.88
C LEU A 218 1.45 -9.18 16.53
N ASP A 219 2.55 -9.23 15.80
CA ASP A 219 2.64 -9.92 14.51
C ASP A 219 2.41 -11.44 14.69
N TYR A 220 2.96 -12.03 15.75
CA TYR A 220 2.71 -13.43 16.10
C TYR A 220 1.23 -13.70 16.42
N LEU A 221 0.60 -12.85 17.24
CA LEU A 221 -0.81 -13.01 17.62
C LEU A 221 -1.74 -12.81 16.41
N ARG A 222 -1.45 -11.84 15.54
CA ARG A 222 -2.16 -11.62 14.26
C ARG A 222 -2.04 -12.85 13.36
N ALA A 223 -0.84 -13.31 13.13
CA ALA A 223 -0.58 -14.50 12.33
C ALA A 223 -1.32 -15.70 12.90
N ARG A 224 -1.19 -15.97 14.22
CA ARG A 224 -1.88 -17.10 14.87
C ARG A 224 -3.40 -17.05 14.69
N LYS A 225 -4.02 -15.88 14.85
CA LYS A 225 -5.47 -15.69 14.63
C LYS A 225 -5.85 -15.96 13.17
N LEU A 226 -5.04 -15.46 12.23
CA LEU A 226 -5.30 -15.56 10.80
C LEU A 226 -5.18 -16.99 10.28
N TYR A 227 -4.15 -17.71 10.74
CA TYR A 227 -3.87 -19.08 10.29
C TYR A 227 -4.63 -20.15 11.08
N LYS A 228 -5.28 -19.82 12.22
CA LYS A 228 -5.94 -20.77 13.12
C LYS A 228 -6.96 -21.69 12.43
N LYS A 229 -7.65 -21.18 11.40
CA LYS A 229 -8.67 -21.93 10.65
C LYS A 229 -8.11 -22.85 9.56
N TYR A 230 -6.79 -22.78 9.29
CA TYR A 230 -6.16 -23.56 8.25
C TYR A 230 -5.20 -24.60 8.86
N GLN A 231 -5.24 -25.81 8.33
CA GLN A 231 -4.31 -26.86 8.75
C GLN A 231 -3.01 -26.72 7.95
N ARG A 232 -1.93 -26.37 8.63
CA ARG A 232 -0.60 -26.31 8.03
C ARG A 232 -0.09 -27.73 7.77
N PRO A 233 0.36 -28.07 6.55
CA PRO A 233 0.98 -29.35 6.25
C PRO A 233 2.28 -29.56 7.03
N ASP A 234 2.56 -30.80 7.46
CA ASP A 234 3.82 -31.17 8.11
C ASP A 234 4.99 -31.13 7.12
N LYS A 235 4.72 -31.57 5.88
CA LYS A 235 5.64 -31.50 4.74
C LYS A 235 5.01 -30.74 3.60
N PHE A 236 5.83 -30.00 2.86
CA PHE A 236 5.41 -29.26 1.69
C PHE A 236 6.02 -29.85 0.43
N ASP A 237 5.23 -29.93 -0.64
CA ASP A 237 5.70 -30.33 -1.96
C ASP A 237 6.70 -29.32 -2.52
N TYR A 238 6.44 -28.02 -2.25
CA TYR A 238 7.22 -26.90 -2.77
C TYR A 238 7.57 -25.87 -1.68
N ASN A 239 8.68 -25.15 -1.90
CA ASN A 239 9.01 -23.98 -1.10
C ASN A 239 8.25 -22.73 -1.57
N VAL A 240 8.01 -22.65 -2.90
CA VAL A 240 7.26 -21.56 -3.53
C VAL A 240 6.46 -22.09 -4.71
N ILE A 241 5.22 -21.62 -4.82
CA ILE A 241 4.39 -21.76 -6.02
C ILE A 241 4.13 -20.36 -6.56
N ALA A 242 4.53 -20.13 -7.81
CA ALA A 242 4.24 -18.91 -8.55
C ALA A 242 3.05 -19.16 -9.49
N ILE A 243 2.04 -18.30 -9.42
CA ILE A 243 0.82 -18.37 -10.23
C ILE A 243 0.91 -17.30 -11.30
N GLY A 244 1.15 -17.70 -12.55
CA GLY A 244 1.34 -16.87 -13.72
C GLY A 244 2.77 -16.94 -14.25
N GLY A 245 2.92 -17.37 -15.51
CA GLY A 245 4.18 -17.55 -16.24
C GLY A 245 4.66 -16.30 -16.99
N GLY A 246 4.26 -15.11 -16.52
CA GLY A 246 4.79 -13.84 -17.00
C GLY A 246 6.10 -13.44 -16.32
N ALA A 247 6.62 -12.24 -16.58
CA ALA A 247 7.92 -11.77 -16.10
C ALA A 247 8.10 -11.94 -14.58
N ALA A 248 7.08 -11.63 -13.78
CA ALA A 248 7.16 -11.74 -12.33
C ALA A 248 7.27 -13.20 -11.85
N GLY A 249 6.43 -14.10 -12.40
CA GLY A 249 6.46 -15.53 -12.04
C GLY A 249 7.72 -16.23 -12.53
N LEU A 250 8.18 -15.91 -13.75
CA LEU A 250 9.42 -16.42 -14.32
C LEU A 250 10.62 -16.07 -13.44
N VAL A 251 10.79 -14.79 -13.11
CA VAL A 251 11.90 -14.33 -12.26
C VAL A 251 11.83 -14.94 -10.86
N THR A 252 10.64 -14.98 -10.27
CA THR A 252 10.43 -15.59 -8.93
C THR A 252 10.87 -17.06 -8.93
N SER A 253 10.39 -17.82 -9.90
CA SER A 253 10.64 -19.27 -9.98
C SER A 253 12.12 -19.56 -10.28
N TYR A 254 12.72 -18.82 -11.21
CA TYR A 254 14.13 -18.93 -11.54
C TYR A 254 15.03 -18.63 -10.33
N ILE A 255 14.79 -17.51 -9.63
CA ILE A 255 15.60 -17.15 -8.46
C ILE A 255 15.43 -18.18 -7.35
N ALA A 256 14.19 -18.67 -7.12
CA ALA A 256 13.95 -19.72 -6.14
C ALA A 256 14.74 -21.01 -6.46
N ALA A 257 14.73 -21.45 -7.72
CA ALA A 257 15.50 -22.60 -8.15
C ALA A 257 17.02 -22.37 -8.03
N ALA A 258 17.50 -21.18 -8.37
CA ALA A 258 18.92 -20.82 -8.26
C ALA A 258 19.45 -20.91 -6.82
N VAL A 259 18.62 -20.60 -5.81
CA VAL A 259 18.96 -20.80 -4.39
C VAL A 259 18.58 -22.20 -3.86
N LYS A 260 18.31 -23.16 -4.75
CA LYS A 260 17.95 -24.55 -4.45
C LYS A 260 16.65 -24.72 -3.68
N ALA A 261 15.73 -23.76 -3.78
CA ALA A 261 14.38 -23.93 -3.31
C ALA A 261 13.55 -24.67 -4.37
N LYS A 262 12.72 -25.63 -3.95
CA LYS A 262 11.83 -26.34 -4.86
C LYS A 262 10.70 -25.40 -5.28
N ALA A 263 10.63 -25.04 -6.55
CA ALA A 263 9.70 -24.08 -7.13
C ALA A 263 8.75 -24.76 -8.12
N LEU A 264 7.46 -24.38 -8.05
CA LEU A 264 6.45 -24.70 -9.06
C LEU A 264 5.97 -23.41 -9.72
N LEU A 265 5.98 -23.39 -11.05
CA LEU A 265 5.39 -22.33 -11.85
C LEU A 265 4.12 -22.87 -12.53
N ILE A 266 3.02 -22.15 -12.35
CA ILE A 266 1.73 -22.53 -12.94
C ILE A 266 1.35 -21.46 -13.96
N GLU A 267 1.12 -21.85 -15.21
CA GLU A 267 0.66 -20.96 -16.28
C GLU A 267 -0.57 -21.58 -16.98
N LYS A 268 -1.59 -20.75 -17.22
CA LYS A 268 -2.84 -21.21 -17.83
C LYS A 268 -2.90 -21.05 -19.35
N HIS A 269 -2.05 -20.20 -19.94
CA HIS A 269 -2.06 -19.88 -21.36
C HIS A 269 -0.70 -20.12 -22.00
N ARG A 270 0.15 -19.08 -22.05
CA ARG A 270 1.45 -19.11 -22.71
C ARG A 270 2.53 -18.58 -21.78
N MET A 271 3.63 -19.30 -21.73
CA MET A 271 4.85 -18.85 -21.04
C MET A 271 5.36 -17.51 -21.61
N GLY A 272 6.09 -16.74 -20.81
CA GLY A 272 6.57 -15.40 -21.17
C GLY A 272 5.58 -14.27 -20.87
N GLY A 273 4.29 -14.60 -20.67
CA GLY A 273 3.24 -13.64 -20.33
C GLY A 273 3.13 -12.50 -21.34
N ASP A 274 2.69 -11.33 -20.88
CA ASP A 274 2.48 -10.15 -21.75
C ASP A 274 3.77 -9.66 -22.38
N CYS A 275 4.89 -9.68 -21.66
CA CYS A 275 6.16 -9.14 -22.16
C CYS A 275 6.60 -9.83 -23.47
N LEU A 276 6.60 -11.14 -23.49
CA LEU A 276 6.98 -11.92 -24.67
C LEU A 276 5.90 -11.87 -25.75
N ASN A 277 4.64 -12.11 -25.36
CA ASN A 277 3.59 -12.45 -26.33
C ASN A 277 2.84 -11.23 -26.87
N THR A 278 2.62 -10.19 -26.05
CA THR A 278 1.71 -9.09 -26.40
C THR A 278 2.20 -7.70 -26.00
N GLY A 279 3.35 -7.59 -25.35
CA GLY A 279 3.86 -6.34 -24.80
C GLY A 279 5.23 -5.92 -25.36
N CYS A 280 6.27 -6.13 -24.58
CA CYS A 280 7.60 -5.59 -24.83
C CYS A 280 8.20 -6.06 -26.15
N VAL A 281 8.17 -7.37 -26.41
CA VAL A 281 8.81 -7.96 -27.58
C VAL A 281 8.13 -7.52 -28.88
N PRO A 282 6.80 -7.72 -29.07
CA PRO A 282 6.15 -7.31 -30.29
C PRO A 282 6.17 -5.79 -30.50
N SER A 283 5.97 -4.99 -29.43
CA SER A 283 5.97 -3.54 -29.57
C SER A 283 7.33 -3.00 -30.01
N LYS A 284 8.41 -3.48 -29.41
CA LYS A 284 9.77 -3.03 -29.79
C LYS A 284 10.18 -3.54 -31.18
N ALA A 285 9.69 -4.71 -31.60
CA ALA A 285 9.88 -5.20 -32.96
C ALA A 285 9.22 -4.28 -34.00
N LEU A 286 7.94 -3.90 -33.78
CA LEU A 286 7.18 -2.99 -34.63
C LEU A 286 7.79 -1.58 -34.64
N ILE A 287 8.07 -1.01 -33.46
CA ILE A 287 8.67 0.33 -33.30
C ILE A 287 10.03 0.40 -34.01
N LYS A 288 10.83 -0.68 -33.96
CA LYS A 288 12.13 -0.70 -34.67
C LYS A 288 11.94 -0.57 -36.17
N THR A 289 11.01 -1.31 -36.75
CA THR A 289 10.70 -1.21 -38.21
C THR A 289 10.18 0.18 -38.56
N ALA A 290 9.22 0.70 -37.78
CA ALA A 290 8.67 2.04 -37.96
C ALA A 290 9.74 3.14 -37.84
N LYS A 291 10.71 3.01 -36.92
CA LYS A 291 11.86 3.92 -36.78
C LYS A 291 12.77 3.89 -38.00
N VAL A 292 13.09 2.71 -38.51
CA VAL A 292 13.91 2.57 -39.73
C VAL A 292 13.23 3.27 -40.91
N LEU A 293 11.94 3.01 -41.11
CA LEU A 293 11.18 3.64 -42.19
C LEU A 293 11.11 5.17 -42.04
N HIS A 294 10.93 5.68 -40.82
CA HIS A 294 10.96 7.10 -40.53
C HIS A 294 12.33 7.71 -40.84
N SER A 295 13.44 7.02 -40.48
CA SER A 295 14.79 7.47 -40.81
C SER A 295 15.04 7.53 -42.31
N ILE A 296 14.53 6.57 -43.08
CA ILE A 296 14.58 6.56 -44.55
C ILE A 296 13.81 7.75 -45.12
N ARG A 297 12.61 8.05 -44.65
CA ARG A 297 11.79 9.18 -45.11
C ARG A 297 12.38 10.54 -44.71
N THR A 298 13.16 10.61 -43.67
CA THR A 298 13.82 11.83 -43.17
C THR A 298 15.33 11.82 -43.42
N HIS A 299 15.78 11.10 -44.45
CA HIS A 299 17.17 10.84 -44.77
C HIS A 299 18.00 12.11 -44.96
N GLU A 300 17.40 13.21 -45.46
CA GLU A 300 18.06 14.50 -45.64
C GLU A 300 18.63 15.05 -44.32
N LYS A 301 17.97 14.79 -43.19
CA LYS A 301 18.46 15.18 -41.85
C LYS A 301 19.80 14.52 -41.49
N TYR A 302 20.15 13.44 -42.19
CA TYR A 302 21.40 12.69 -41.99
C TYR A 302 22.42 12.94 -43.11
N GLY A 303 22.18 13.96 -43.96
CA GLY A 303 23.09 14.29 -45.06
C GLY A 303 23.04 13.32 -46.25
N LEU A 304 21.98 12.52 -46.33
CA LEU A 304 21.82 11.55 -47.45
C LEU A 304 20.97 12.21 -48.54
N SER A 305 21.44 12.17 -49.78
CA SER A 305 20.79 12.85 -50.92
C SER A 305 19.56 12.09 -51.46
N SER A 306 19.50 10.77 -51.28
CA SER A 306 18.33 9.98 -51.66
C SER A 306 18.22 8.72 -50.82
N ALA A 307 16.99 8.35 -50.45
CA ALA A 307 16.67 7.03 -49.85
C ALA A 307 15.21 6.70 -50.19
N SER A 308 14.95 5.45 -50.58
CA SER A 308 13.60 4.94 -50.82
C SER A 308 13.47 3.52 -50.33
N CYS A 309 12.26 3.15 -49.93
CA CYS A 309 11.95 1.80 -49.48
C CYS A 309 10.51 1.46 -49.85
N LYS A 310 10.31 0.22 -50.28
CA LYS A 310 8.99 -0.41 -50.41
C LYS A 310 8.87 -1.48 -49.33
N PHE A 311 7.72 -1.66 -48.75
CA PHE A 311 7.45 -2.70 -47.77
C PHE A 311 6.03 -3.23 -47.90
N SER A 312 5.79 -4.43 -47.44
CA SER A 312 4.48 -5.00 -47.19
C SER A 312 4.17 -4.89 -45.69
N PHE A 313 2.98 -4.43 -45.35
CA PHE A 313 2.56 -4.37 -43.94
C PHE A 313 2.48 -5.79 -43.35
N SER A 314 2.00 -6.78 -44.12
CA SER A 314 1.98 -8.18 -43.70
C SER A 314 3.37 -8.68 -43.32
N ASP A 315 4.41 -8.38 -44.13
CA ASP A 315 5.78 -8.80 -43.86
C ASP A 315 6.35 -8.15 -42.58
N VAL A 316 5.95 -6.91 -42.30
CA VAL A 316 6.32 -6.23 -41.05
C VAL A 316 5.70 -6.96 -39.85
N MET A 317 4.43 -7.35 -39.94
CA MET A 317 3.76 -8.07 -38.85
C MET A 317 4.26 -9.51 -38.71
N GLU A 318 4.60 -10.18 -39.82
CA GLU A 318 5.23 -11.51 -39.78
C GLU A 318 6.62 -11.45 -39.13
N ARG A 319 7.41 -10.42 -39.43
CA ARG A 319 8.66 -10.17 -38.72
C ARG A 319 8.46 -9.98 -37.21
N VAL A 320 7.37 -9.38 -36.77
CA VAL A 320 7.05 -9.27 -35.33
C VAL A 320 6.85 -10.66 -34.73
N ASP A 321 6.08 -11.52 -35.39
CA ASP A 321 5.86 -12.91 -34.95
C ASP A 321 7.16 -13.72 -34.95
N ASP A 322 8.03 -13.53 -35.97
CA ASP A 322 9.34 -14.19 -36.05
C ASP A 322 10.25 -13.83 -34.85
N ILE A 323 10.21 -12.57 -34.41
CA ILE A 323 10.98 -12.14 -33.25
C ILE A 323 10.42 -12.77 -31.97
N ILE A 324 9.09 -12.85 -31.83
CA ILE A 324 8.45 -13.54 -30.71
C ILE A 324 8.92 -15.00 -30.69
N ARG A 325 8.78 -15.72 -31.80
CA ARG A 325 9.22 -17.12 -31.94
C ARG A 325 10.71 -17.32 -31.63
N LYS A 326 11.55 -16.37 -32.00
CA LYS A 326 12.99 -16.42 -31.73
C LYS A 326 13.33 -16.28 -30.26
N ILE A 327 12.53 -15.53 -29.50
CA ILE A 327 12.76 -15.26 -28.07
C ILE A 327 12.06 -16.30 -27.19
N GLU A 328 10.92 -16.84 -27.64
CA GLU A 328 10.07 -17.80 -26.90
C GLU A 328 10.84 -18.95 -26.23
N PRO A 329 11.90 -19.56 -26.84
CA PRO A 329 12.67 -20.63 -26.20
C PRO A 329 13.35 -20.23 -24.88
N HIS A 330 13.63 -18.93 -24.67
CA HIS A 330 14.24 -18.45 -23.43
C HIS A 330 13.27 -18.46 -22.24
N ASP A 331 11.96 -18.38 -22.52
CA ASP A 331 10.89 -18.37 -21.53
C ASP A 331 10.04 -19.66 -21.59
N SER A 332 10.53 -20.71 -22.24
CA SER A 332 9.79 -21.96 -22.46
C SER A 332 9.75 -22.86 -21.20
N VAL A 333 8.81 -23.80 -21.19
CA VAL A 333 8.69 -24.85 -20.15
C VAL A 333 9.98 -25.66 -20.05
N GLU A 334 10.55 -26.04 -21.21
CA GLU A 334 11.77 -26.83 -21.30
C GLU A 334 12.92 -26.09 -20.62
N ARG A 335 13.08 -24.80 -20.96
CA ARG A 335 14.14 -23.97 -20.38
C ARG A 335 14.02 -23.83 -18.87
N TYR A 336 12.82 -23.61 -18.36
CA TYR A 336 12.58 -23.47 -16.91
C TYR A 336 12.75 -24.80 -16.18
N THR A 337 12.37 -25.91 -16.81
CA THR A 337 12.63 -27.26 -16.27
C THR A 337 14.13 -27.54 -16.17
N GLU A 338 14.93 -27.18 -17.18
CA GLU A 338 16.41 -27.26 -17.12
C GLU A 338 16.99 -26.41 -15.98
N LEU A 339 16.38 -25.26 -15.68
CA LEU A 339 16.77 -24.39 -14.57
C LEU A 339 16.33 -24.91 -13.19
N GLY A 340 15.62 -26.06 -13.15
CA GLY A 340 15.18 -26.71 -11.90
C GLY A 340 13.83 -26.21 -11.38
N VAL A 341 13.00 -25.63 -12.23
CA VAL A 341 11.63 -25.22 -11.93
C VAL A 341 10.66 -26.27 -12.45
N ASP A 342 9.79 -26.79 -11.61
CA ASP A 342 8.66 -27.62 -12.06
C ASP A 342 7.62 -26.68 -12.72
N CYS A 343 7.19 -27.00 -13.94
CA CYS A 343 6.19 -26.22 -14.67
C CYS A 343 4.91 -27.02 -14.87
N VAL A 344 3.75 -26.39 -14.63
CA VAL A 344 2.44 -26.99 -14.85
C VAL A 344 1.58 -26.02 -15.67
N ASN A 345 1.02 -26.53 -16.77
CA ASN A 345 -0.01 -25.80 -17.51
C ASN A 345 -1.38 -26.12 -16.90
N GLY A 346 -2.13 -25.09 -16.53
CA GLY A 346 -3.47 -25.23 -15.97
C GLY A 346 -3.92 -23.99 -15.19
N THR A 347 -5.20 -23.98 -14.84
CA THR A 347 -5.79 -22.88 -14.07
C THR A 347 -5.60 -23.12 -12.57
N ALA A 348 -4.81 -22.25 -11.94
CA ALA A 348 -4.59 -22.33 -10.49
C ALA A 348 -5.76 -21.78 -9.70
N ARG A 349 -6.10 -22.41 -8.57
CA ARG A 349 -6.98 -21.89 -7.54
C ARG A 349 -6.31 -21.98 -6.17
N VAL A 350 -6.25 -20.88 -5.47
CA VAL A 350 -5.73 -20.85 -4.09
C VAL A 350 -6.83 -21.32 -3.14
N ILE A 351 -6.66 -22.51 -2.56
CA ILE A 351 -7.63 -23.10 -1.62
C ILE A 351 -7.48 -22.47 -0.24
N ASP A 352 -6.24 -22.39 0.22
CA ASP A 352 -5.86 -21.82 1.50
C ASP A 352 -4.41 -21.28 1.45
N PRO A 353 -3.87 -20.66 2.50
CA PRO A 353 -2.51 -20.11 2.48
C PRO A 353 -1.40 -21.12 2.18
N PHE A 354 -1.68 -22.41 2.20
CA PHE A 354 -0.67 -23.49 2.03
C PHE A 354 -0.98 -24.43 0.87
N ARG A 355 -2.11 -24.26 0.17
CA ARG A 355 -2.58 -25.18 -0.87
C ARG A 355 -3.05 -24.44 -2.10
N VAL A 356 -2.55 -24.88 -3.24
CA VAL A 356 -2.97 -24.42 -4.57
C VAL A 356 -3.47 -25.64 -5.34
N GLN A 357 -4.65 -25.55 -5.91
CA GLN A 357 -5.23 -26.55 -6.81
C GLN A 357 -4.96 -26.14 -8.26
N VAL A 358 -4.59 -27.11 -9.07
CA VAL A 358 -4.56 -26.99 -10.53
C VAL A 358 -5.31 -28.21 -11.07
N ASP A 359 -6.41 -27.95 -11.76
CA ASP A 359 -7.36 -28.96 -12.17
C ASP A 359 -7.78 -29.86 -10.98
N ASP A 360 -7.56 -31.18 -11.02
CA ASP A 360 -7.88 -32.11 -9.94
C ASP A 360 -6.75 -32.31 -8.91
N LYS A 361 -5.59 -31.68 -9.12
CA LYS A 361 -4.41 -31.90 -8.28
C LYS A 361 -4.17 -30.74 -7.32
N ILE A 362 -3.95 -31.07 -6.05
CA ILE A 362 -3.61 -30.12 -5.00
C ILE A 362 -2.12 -30.21 -4.70
N TYR A 363 -1.47 -29.06 -4.68
CA TYR A 363 -0.07 -28.90 -4.33
C TYR A 363 0.06 -28.11 -3.03
N THR A 364 0.95 -28.57 -2.15
CA THR A 364 1.24 -27.88 -0.90
C THR A 364 2.51 -27.03 -1.01
N THR A 365 2.49 -25.83 -0.42
CA THR A 365 3.63 -24.92 -0.50
C THR A 365 3.82 -24.08 0.75
N ARG A 366 5.06 -23.70 1.02
CA ARG A 366 5.38 -22.74 2.09
C ARG A 366 4.97 -21.31 1.72
N ASN A 367 5.13 -20.93 0.45
CA ASN A 367 4.86 -19.58 -0.04
C ASN A 367 4.11 -19.63 -1.37
N ILE A 368 3.18 -18.71 -1.55
CA ILE A 368 2.44 -18.49 -2.80
C ILE A 368 2.80 -17.10 -3.33
N VAL A 369 3.11 -17.02 -4.61
CA VAL A 369 3.35 -15.74 -5.30
C VAL A 369 2.29 -15.56 -6.39
N ILE A 370 1.45 -14.55 -6.21
CA ILE A 370 0.44 -14.16 -7.18
C ILE A 370 1.12 -13.26 -8.23
N ALA A 371 1.33 -13.81 -9.41
CA ALA A 371 1.98 -13.16 -10.56
C ALA A 371 1.08 -13.17 -11.80
N THR A 372 -0.23 -13.04 -11.58
CA THR A 372 -1.30 -13.22 -12.58
C THR A 372 -1.42 -12.06 -13.57
N GLY A 373 -0.61 -11.00 -13.42
CA GLY A 373 -0.56 -9.87 -14.33
C GLY A 373 -1.89 -9.09 -14.44
N ALA A 374 -2.14 -8.56 -15.62
CA ALA A 374 -3.29 -7.71 -15.91
C ALA A 374 -3.83 -7.96 -17.31
N LYS A 375 -5.05 -7.52 -17.59
CA LYS A 375 -5.69 -7.55 -18.92
C LYS A 375 -6.00 -6.14 -19.38
N PRO A 376 -6.08 -5.88 -20.71
CA PRO A 376 -6.49 -4.59 -21.25
C PRO A 376 -7.92 -4.21 -20.81
N ILE A 377 -8.12 -2.93 -20.53
CA ILE A 377 -9.45 -2.38 -20.25
C ILE A 377 -10.16 -2.10 -21.58
N VAL A 378 -11.35 -2.70 -21.75
CA VAL A 378 -12.28 -2.42 -22.85
C VAL A 378 -13.47 -1.67 -22.26
N PRO A 379 -13.85 -0.51 -22.82
CA PRO A 379 -14.95 0.28 -22.27
C PRO A 379 -16.30 -0.38 -22.59
N ASN A 380 -17.25 -0.22 -21.69
CA ASN A 380 -18.63 -0.62 -21.96
C ASN A 380 -19.41 0.59 -22.48
N VAL A 381 -19.44 0.75 -23.80
CA VAL A 381 -20.12 1.86 -24.48
C VAL A 381 -21.14 1.35 -25.51
N PRO A 382 -22.23 2.09 -25.79
CA PRO A 382 -23.21 1.73 -26.79
C PRO A 382 -22.58 1.47 -28.16
N GLY A 383 -23.09 0.48 -28.89
CA GLY A 383 -22.64 0.13 -30.24
C GLY A 383 -21.33 -0.67 -30.32
N LEU A 384 -20.63 -0.90 -29.19
CA LEU A 384 -19.35 -1.62 -29.21
C LEU A 384 -19.47 -3.06 -29.73
N ALA A 385 -20.58 -3.73 -29.46
CA ALA A 385 -20.78 -5.13 -29.88
C ALA A 385 -20.81 -5.32 -31.42
N GLU A 386 -21.07 -4.25 -32.17
CA GLU A 386 -21.13 -4.25 -33.63
C GLU A 386 -19.79 -3.90 -34.29
N VAL A 387 -18.80 -3.52 -33.50
CA VAL A 387 -17.50 -3.02 -33.98
C VAL A 387 -16.37 -4.00 -33.63
N SER A 388 -15.58 -4.34 -34.65
CA SER A 388 -14.33 -5.07 -34.42
C SER A 388 -13.26 -4.13 -33.84
N TYR A 389 -12.64 -4.54 -32.74
CA TYR A 389 -11.62 -3.75 -32.09
C TYR A 389 -10.39 -4.57 -31.72
N TYR A 390 -9.29 -3.85 -31.53
CA TYR A 390 -8.03 -4.38 -31.02
C TYR A 390 -7.73 -3.82 -29.62
N THR A 391 -6.99 -4.60 -28.86
CA THR A 391 -6.34 -4.18 -27.61
C THR A 391 -4.83 -4.36 -27.73
N SER A 392 -4.07 -4.00 -26.68
CA SER A 392 -2.64 -4.30 -26.64
C SER A 392 -2.32 -5.80 -26.76
N ASP A 393 -3.30 -6.68 -26.48
CA ASP A 393 -3.10 -8.13 -26.53
C ASP A 393 -3.41 -8.71 -27.93
N THR A 394 -4.26 -8.04 -28.73
CA THR A 394 -4.78 -8.59 -30.01
C THR A 394 -4.28 -7.85 -31.25
N ILE A 395 -3.75 -6.63 -31.14
CA ILE A 395 -3.28 -5.82 -32.27
C ILE A 395 -2.21 -6.52 -33.13
N TRP A 396 -1.49 -7.48 -32.55
CA TRP A 396 -0.44 -8.24 -33.22
C TRP A 396 -0.95 -9.21 -34.27
N GLN A 397 -2.27 -9.49 -34.29
CA GLN A 397 -2.93 -10.38 -35.24
C GLN A 397 -3.31 -9.67 -36.55
N ILE A 398 -3.21 -8.34 -36.60
CA ILE A 398 -3.56 -7.56 -37.79
C ILE A 398 -2.59 -7.89 -38.94
N ARG A 399 -3.12 -8.11 -40.15
CA ARG A 399 -2.31 -8.42 -41.33
C ARG A 399 -2.56 -7.42 -42.47
N GLU A 400 -3.72 -6.77 -42.45
CA GLU A 400 -4.04 -5.71 -43.39
C GLU A 400 -3.80 -4.36 -42.76
N GLN A 401 -3.10 -3.48 -43.47
CA GLN A 401 -2.83 -2.14 -42.98
C GLN A 401 -4.11 -1.30 -42.96
N PRO A 402 -4.60 -0.84 -41.79
CA PRO A 402 -5.74 0.06 -41.76
C PRO A 402 -5.36 1.41 -42.38
N LYS A 403 -6.24 2.01 -43.16
CA LYS A 403 -6.04 3.37 -43.65
C LYS A 403 -6.17 4.37 -42.52
N ARG A 404 -7.18 4.18 -41.65
CA ARG A 404 -7.46 5.04 -40.46
C ARG A 404 -7.48 4.18 -39.20
N LEU A 405 -6.56 4.47 -38.27
CA LEU A 405 -6.52 3.84 -36.96
C LEU A 405 -6.96 4.83 -35.91
N LEU A 406 -8.02 4.50 -35.18
CA LEU A 406 -8.49 5.24 -34.04
C LEU A 406 -7.90 4.62 -32.76
N VAL A 407 -7.14 5.39 -31.99
CA VAL A 407 -6.54 4.96 -30.73
C VAL A 407 -7.27 5.63 -29.58
N ILE A 408 -7.90 4.84 -28.73
CA ILE A 408 -8.59 5.35 -27.54
C ILE A 408 -7.67 5.20 -26.31
N GLY A 409 -7.14 6.33 -25.85
CA GLY A 409 -6.22 6.44 -24.74
C GLY A 409 -4.84 6.95 -25.13
N GLY A 410 -4.45 8.09 -24.57
CA GLY A 410 -3.17 8.77 -24.78
C GLY A 410 -2.11 8.41 -23.73
N GLY A 411 -2.13 7.18 -23.22
CA GLY A 411 -1.09 6.61 -22.36
C GLY A 411 0.12 6.12 -23.17
N PRO A 412 1.16 5.51 -22.51
CA PRO A 412 2.36 5.03 -23.19
C PRO A 412 2.07 4.11 -24.38
N VAL A 413 1.19 3.11 -24.19
CA VAL A 413 0.82 2.14 -25.23
C VAL A 413 0.18 2.84 -26.43
N GLY A 414 -0.78 3.76 -26.20
CA GLY A 414 -1.44 4.50 -27.26
C GLY A 414 -0.48 5.40 -28.03
N CYS A 415 0.42 6.08 -27.35
CA CYS A 415 1.44 6.94 -27.98
C CYS A 415 2.46 6.12 -28.79
N GLU A 416 3.01 5.02 -28.22
CA GLU A 416 4.00 4.18 -28.89
C GLU A 416 3.44 3.49 -30.13
N LEU A 417 2.29 2.84 -30.01
CA LEU A 417 1.67 2.13 -31.13
C LEU A 417 1.09 3.11 -32.16
N GLY A 418 0.43 4.17 -31.72
CA GLY A 418 -0.06 5.22 -32.61
C GLY A 418 1.05 5.81 -33.48
N GLN A 419 2.20 6.16 -32.87
CA GLN A 419 3.36 6.64 -33.63
C GLN A 419 3.90 5.58 -34.60
N ALA A 420 3.98 4.32 -34.19
CA ALA A 420 4.49 3.25 -35.04
C ALA A 420 3.60 3.06 -36.27
N PHE A 421 2.26 3.00 -36.10
CA PHE A 421 1.32 2.88 -37.22
C PHE A 421 1.34 4.12 -38.13
N GLN A 422 1.43 5.33 -37.57
CA GLN A 422 1.57 6.56 -38.35
C GLN A 422 2.83 6.53 -39.21
N ARG A 423 3.95 6.11 -38.67
CA ARG A 423 5.21 5.94 -39.41
C ARG A 423 5.13 4.88 -40.51
N LEU A 424 4.32 3.84 -40.31
CA LEU A 424 4.03 2.86 -41.35
C LEU A 424 3.09 3.37 -42.46
N GLY A 425 2.47 4.54 -42.27
CA GLY A 425 1.62 5.18 -43.30
C GLY A 425 0.11 5.10 -43.05
N THR A 426 -0.29 4.61 -41.87
CA THR A 426 -1.68 4.67 -41.40
C THR A 426 -1.99 6.07 -40.91
N GLN A 427 -3.16 6.62 -41.19
CA GLN A 427 -3.66 7.86 -40.58
C GLN A 427 -4.11 7.55 -39.14
N VAL A 428 -3.46 8.17 -38.14
CA VAL A 428 -3.74 7.87 -36.74
C VAL A 428 -4.41 9.05 -36.06
N THR A 429 -5.53 8.78 -35.38
CA THR A 429 -6.16 9.72 -34.44
C THR A 429 -6.09 9.14 -33.03
N ILE A 430 -5.54 9.90 -32.06
CA ILE A 430 -5.51 9.53 -30.65
C ILE A 430 -6.55 10.36 -29.90
N VAL A 431 -7.53 9.68 -29.28
CA VAL A 431 -8.55 10.29 -28.42
C VAL A 431 -8.14 10.14 -26.97
N GLN A 432 -8.11 11.26 -26.24
CA GLN A 432 -7.73 11.29 -24.84
C GLN A 432 -8.70 12.14 -24.02
N ARG A 433 -9.28 11.56 -22.97
CA ARG A 433 -10.25 12.25 -22.10
C ARG A 433 -9.66 13.43 -21.33
N ASN A 434 -8.36 13.35 -21.00
CA ASN A 434 -7.66 14.44 -20.32
C ASN A 434 -7.15 15.48 -21.33
N SER A 435 -6.82 16.67 -20.83
CA SER A 435 -6.30 17.77 -21.65
C SER A 435 -4.86 17.56 -22.14
N ARG A 436 -4.21 16.46 -21.77
CA ARG A 436 -2.84 16.13 -22.21
C ARG A 436 -2.64 14.61 -22.32
N LEU A 437 -1.66 14.22 -23.15
CA LEU A 437 -1.16 12.85 -23.20
C LEU A 437 -0.34 12.53 -21.94
N LEU A 438 -0.08 11.25 -21.68
CA LEU A 438 0.88 10.80 -20.64
C LEU A 438 0.65 11.51 -19.30
N VAL A 439 -0.57 11.52 -18.79
CA VAL A 439 -0.99 12.32 -17.61
C VAL A 439 -0.19 12.06 -16.34
N LYS A 440 0.48 10.90 -16.23
CA LYS A 440 1.33 10.54 -15.10
C LYS A 440 2.74 11.14 -15.20
N GLU A 441 3.13 11.64 -16.39
CA GLU A 441 4.44 12.21 -16.65
C GLU A 441 4.47 13.72 -16.37
N ASN A 442 5.68 14.30 -16.35
CA ASN A 442 5.85 15.75 -16.28
C ASN A 442 5.16 16.44 -17.46
N THR A 443 4.59 17.62 -17.21
CA THR A 443 3.86 18.41 -18.23
C THR A 443 4.72 18.75 -19.45
N GLU A 444 6.01 19.04 -19.25
CA GLU A 444 6.95 19.33 -20.34
C GLU A 444 7.17 18.11 -21.24
N VAL A 445 7.32 16.92 -20.64
CA VAL A 445 7.45 15.64 -21.37
C VAL A 445 6.17 15.37 -22.16
N SER A 446 5.01 15.53 -21.53
CA SER A 446 3.71 15.39 -22.18
C SER A 446 3.58 16.29 -23.40
N LYS A 447 3.93 17.57 -23.26
CA LYS A 447 3.90 18.55 -24.35
C LYS A 447 4.87 18.17 -25.46
N TYR A 448 6.12 17.82 -25.12
CA TYR A 448 7.12 17.42 -26.10
C TYR A 448 6.66 16.23 -26.95
N ILE A 449 6.08 15.20 -26.32
CA ILE A 449 5.56 14.03 -27.04
C ILE A 449 4.35 14.40 -27.92
N ALA A 450 3.44 15.22 -27.43
CA ALA A 450 2.29 15.69 -28.22
C ALA A 450 2.76 16.47 -29.47
N ASP A 451 3.72 17.38 -29.29
CA ASP A 451 4.29 18.17 -30.40
C ASP A 451 4.99 17.26 -31.42
N GLN A 452 5.71 16.22 -31.00
CA GLN A 452 6.36 15.27 -31.92
C GLN A 452 5.35 14.43 -32.67
N LEU A 453 4.34 13.89 -31.99
CA LEU A 453 3.28 13.10 -32.65
C LEU A 453 2.53 13.93 -33.69
N THR A 454 2.19 15.18 -33.36
CA THR A 454 1.53 16.12 -34.29
C THR A 454 2.41 16.45 -35.49
N LYS A 455 3.71 16.70 -35.28
CA LYS A 455 4.69 16.92 -36.39
C LYS A 455 4.80 15.71 -37.32
N GLU A 456 4.61 14.50 -36.81
CA GLU A 456 4.61 13.27 -37.60
C GLU A 456 3.26 12.99 -38.25
N GLY A 457 2.23 13.83 -38.04
CA GLY A 457 0.92 13.75 -38.68
C GLY A 457 -0.15 13.03 -37.86
N VAL A 458 0.12 12.65 -36.60
CA VAL A 458 -0.91 12.09 -35.72
C VAL A 458 -1.90 13.17 -35.32
N GLN A 459 -3.18 12.90 -35.48
CA GLN A 459 -4.25 13.76 -34.98
C GLN A 459 -4.48 13.50 -33.49
N LEU A 460 -4.49 14.56 -32.68
CA LEU A 460 -4.73 14.48 -31.24
C LEU A 460 -6.08 15.11 -30.90
N LEU A 461 -7.01 14.31 -30.39
CA LEU A 461 -8.29 14.76 -29.87
C LEU A 461 -8.25 14.70 -28.34
N LEU A 462 -7.76 15.77 -27.73
CA LEU A 462 -7.62 15.89 -26.27
C LEU A 462 -8.91 16.41 -25.64
N SER A 463 -9.13 16.13 -24.35
CA SER A 463 -10.35 16.49 -23.61
C SER A 463 -11.63 15.92 -24.24
N HIS A 464 -11.52 14.75 -24.88
CA HIS A 464 -12.64 14.03 -25.47
C HIS A 464 -12.68 12.60 -24.95
N GLU A 465 -13.87 12.12 -24.67
CA GLU A 465 -14.13 10.75 -24.20
C GLU A 465 -15.01 10.01 -25.21
N LEU A 466 -14.67 8.75 -25.48
CA LEU A 466 -15.50 7.88 -26.31
C LEU A 466 -16.84 7.63 -25.60
N SER A 467 -17.95 7.99 -26.23
CA SER A 467 -19.30 7.82 -25.69
C SER A 467 -20.09 6.69 -26.37
N GLY A 468 -19.70 6.27 -27.55
CA GLY A 468 -20.37 5.18 -28.26
C GLY A 468 -19.91 5.04 -29.70
N PHE A 469 -20.62 4.16 -30.41
CA PHE A 469 -20.47 3.94 -31.85
C PHE A 469 -21.84 4.02 -32.53
N ASP A 470 -21.84 4.51 -33.75
CA ASP A 470 -23.04 4.54 -34.62
C ASP A 470 -22.65 4.10 -36.02
N ASN A 471 -23.63 3.63 -36.78
CA ASN A 471 -23.46 3.31 -38.19
C ASN A 471 -24.23 4.37 -39.02
N ILE A 472 -23.45 5.25 -39.63
CA ILE A 472 -23.99 6.34 -40.44
C ILE A 472 -23.72 6.00 -41.92
N GLU A 473 -24.78 5.80 -42.67
CA GLU A 473 -24.74 5.49 -44.11
C GLU A 473 -23.88 4.27 -44.49
N GLY A 474 -23.77 3.29 -43.56
CA GLY A 474 -22.99 2.07 -43.76
C GLY A 474 -21.53 2.18 -43.31
N GLU A 475 -21.11 3.32 -42.76
CA GLU A 475 -19.78 3.53 -42.18
C GLU A 475 -19.84 3.61 -40.64
N PHE A 476 -19.02 2.84 -39.95
CA PHE A 476 -18.92 2.92 -38.49
C PHE A 476 -18.18 4.20 -38.05
N MET A 477 -18.85 4.96 -37.20
CA MET A 477 -18.35 6.19 -36.63
C MET A 477 -18.20 6.05 -35.11
N ALA A 478 -17.06 6.47 -34.57
CA ALA A 478 -16.88 6.61 -33.14
C ALA A 478 -17.38 7.99 -32.68
N ILE A 479 -18.26 8.01 -31.70
CA ILE A 479 -18.81 9.23 -31.11
C ILE A 479 -17.95 9.62 -29.90
N CYS A 480 -17.26 10.75 -30.01
CA CYS A 480 -16.42 11.28 -28.95
C CYS A 480 -17.02 12.58 -28.42
N ARG A 481 -17.23 12.67 -27.10
CA ARG A 481 -17.82 13.83 -26.45
C ARG A 481 -16.74 14.68 -25.78
N GLY A 482 -16.71 15.96 -26.12
CA GLY A 482 -15.86 16.98 -25.52
C GLY A 482 -16.68 18.17 -25.01
N ALA A 483 -15.99 19.20 -24.51
CA ALA A 483 -16.64 20.40 -23.95
C ALA A 483 -17.45 21.20 -25.00
N GLN A 484 -17.12 21.07 -26.30
CA GLN A 484 -17.76 21.79 -27.41
C GLN A 484 -18.84 20.96 -28.10
N GLY A 485 -19.15 19.75 -27.63
CA GLY A 485 -20.12 18.86 -28.20
C GLY A 485 -19.56 17.50 -28.63
N GLU A 486 -20.26 16.83 -29.53
CA GLU A 486 -19.89 15.53 -30.04
C GLU A 486 -19.08 15.65 -31.34
N THR A 487 -18.07 14.83 -31.48
CA THR A 487 -17.23 14.69 -32.66
C THR A 487 -17.38 13.26 -33.17
N HIS A 488 -17.70 13.10 -34.44
CA HIS A 488 -17.84 11.81 -35.12
C HIS A 488 -16.55 11.50 -35.88
N LEU A 489 -15.93 10.36 -35.61
CA LEU A 489 -14.67 9.95 -36.20
C LEU A 489 -14.83 8.64 -36.97
N ALA A 490 -14.59 8.68 -38.27
CA ALA A 490 -14.54 7.50 -39.11
C ALA A 490 -13.23 6.73 -38.87
N PHE A 491 -13.29 5.41 -38.88
CA PHE A 491 -12.14 4.53 -38.69
C PHE A 491 -12.28 3.22 -39.43
N ASP A 492 -11.17 2.57 -39.77
CA ASP A 492 -11.13 1.22 -40.35
C ASP A 492 -10.69 0.20 -39.26
N ALA A 493 -9.94 0.66 -38.26
CA ALA A 493 -9.56 -0.13 -37.12
C ALA A 493 -9.55 0.74 -35.84
N ILE A 494 -9.86 0.14 -34.69
CA ILE A 494 -9.81 0.81 -33.39
C ILE A 494 -8.93 0.04 -32.43
N LEU A 495 -8.07 0.77 -31.67
CA LEU A 495 -7.20 0.25 -30.63
C LEU A 495 -7.60 0.84 -29.28
N PHE A 496 -8.03 0.00 -28.34
CA PHE A 496 -8.21 0.40 -26.96
C PHE A 496 -6.90 0.34 -26.19
N ALA A 497 -6.43 1.51 -25.74
CA ALA A 497 -5.22 1.72 -24.94
C ALA A 497 -5.55 2.45 -23.62
N LEU A 498 -6.69 2.10 -22.98
CA LEU A 498 -7.27 2.75 -21.81
C LEU A 498 -6.60 2.38 -20.48
N GLY A 499 -5.59 1.52 -20.52
CA GLY A 499 -4.92 0.97 -19.36
C GLY A 499 -5.19 -0.51 -19.17
N ARG A 500 -4.82 -1.04 -18.00
CA ARG A 500 -4.91 -2.46 -17.69
C ARG A 500 -5.57 -2.66 -16.33
N GLU A 501 -6.36 -3.70 -16.20
CA GLU A 501 -6.99 -4.14 -14.96
C GLU A 501 -6.28 -5.38 -14.42
N ALA A 502 -5.91 -5.38 -13.14
CA ALA A 502 -5.21 -6.50 -12.51
C ALA A 502 -6.09 -7.77 -12.46
N ASN A 503 -5.48 -8.92 -12.76
CA ASN A 503 -6.13 -10.22 -12.68
C ASN A 503 -6.11 -10.73 -11.23
N THR A 504 -7.06 -10.26 -10.41
CA THR A 504 -7.12 -10.52 -8.96
C THR A 504 -8.34 -11.31 -8.51
N ARG A 505 -9.16 -11.80 -9.45
CA ARG A 505 -10.43 -12.45 -9.15
C ARG A 505 -10.57 -13.82 -9.80
N GLY A 506 -11.44 -14.67 -9.20
CA GLY A 506 -11.87 -15.93 -9.79
C GLY A 506 -10.95 -17.13 -9.54
N PHE A 507 -9.94 -16.99 -8.67
CA PHE A 507 -9.02 -18.08 -8.34
C PHE A 507 -8.73 -18.25 -6.83
N GLY A 508 -9.69 -17.87 -5.97
CA GLY A 508 -9.68 -18.21 -4.55
C GLY A 508 -9.17 -17.14 -3.60
N LEU A 509 -8.84 -15.94 -4.08
CA LEU A 509 -8.37 -14.84 -3.22
C LEU A 509 -9.52 -14.20 -2.43
N GLU A 510 -10.72 -14.23 -2.98
CA GLU A 510 -11.95 -13.72 -2.37
C GLU A 510 -12.30 -14.50 -1.10
N GLU A 511 -12.22 -15.84 -1.15
CA GLU A 511 -12.48 -16.73 -0.01
C GLU A 511 -11.45 -16.51 1.11
N LEU A 512 -10.23 -16.13 0.74
CA LEU A 512 -9.21 -15.73 1.68
C LEU A 512 -9.43 -14.30 2.20
N SER A 513 -10.38 -13.55 1.63
CA SER A 513 -10.67 -12.14 1.94
C SER A 513 -9.40 -11.28 1.87
N ILE A 514 -8.54 -11.50 0.87
CA ILE A 514 -7.38 -10.63 0.59
C ILE A 514 -7.92 -9.30 0.06
N GLY A 515 -7.46 -8.19 0.66
CA GLY A 515 -7.94 -6.85 0.30
C GLY A 515 -7.49 -6.41 -1.08
N LEU A 516 -8.35 -5.64 -1.76
CA LEU A 516 -8.03 -4.95 -3.00
C LEU A 516 -7.94 -3.45 -2.75
N ARG A 517 -7.00 -2.79 -3.42
CA ARG A 517 -6.92 -1.32 -3.49
C ARG A 517 -8.03 -0.77 -4.41
N GLU A 518 -8.20 0.53 -4.45
CA GLU A 518 -9.21 1.22 -5.28
C GLU A 518 -9.03 0.94 -6.78
N ASP A 519 -7.80 0.71 -7.22
CA ASP A 519 -7.44 0.36 -8.60
C ASP A 519 -7.57 -1.13 -8.95
N GLY A 520 -8.11 -1.95 -8.02
CA GLY A 520 -8.29 -3.39 -8.20
C GLY A 520 -7.03 -4.22 -7.97
N THR A 521 -5.88 -3.62 -7.64
CA THR A 521 -4.65 -4.35 -7.28
C THR A 521 -4.74 -4.92 -5.86
N LEU A 522 -3.95 -5.98 -5.57
CA LEU A 522 -3.92 -6.59 -4.24
C LEU A 522 -3.27 -5.65 -3.21
N GLU A 523 -3.87 -5.55 -2.02
CA GLU A 523 -3.24 -4.85 -0.90
C GLU A 523 -2.02 -5.64 -0.41
N THR A 524 -0.86 -4.96 -0.40
CA THR A 524 0.41 -5.51 0.07
C THR A 524 1.13 -4.54 1.00
N ASP A 525 2.01 -5.08 1.84
CA ASP A 525 2.99 -4.30 2.59
C ASP A 525 4.22 -3.94 1.72
N GLU A 526 5.22 -3.29 2.32
CA GLU A 526 6.50 -2.93 1.66
C GLU A 526 7.33 -4.13 1.18
N PHE A 527 7.04 -5.33 1.70
CA PHE A 527 7.66 -6.59 1.28
C PHE A 527 6.81 -7.37 0.28
N LEU A 528 5.81 -6.74 -0.32
CA LEU A 528 4.84 -7.34 -1.25
C LEU A 528 4.01 -8.49 -0.65
N ARG A 529 3.92 -8.57 0.69
CA ARG A 529 3.11 -9.56 1.38
C ARG A 529 1.67 -9.07 1.49
N THR A 530 0.73 -9.95 1.23
CA THR A 530 -0.68 -9.71 1.54
C THR A 530 -0.90 -9.75 3.05
N LYS A 531 -2.15 -9.74 3.51
CA LYS A 531 -2.41 -9.98 4.94
C LYS A 531 -1.88 -11.35 5.43
N TYR A 532 -1.69 -12.33 4.53
CA TYR A 532 -0.99 -13.58 4.80
C TYR A 532 0.50 -13.39 4.51
N GLN A 533 1.34 -13.61 5.52
CA GLN A 533 2.78 -13.37 5.42
C GLN A 533 3.50 -14.27 4.40
N ASN A 534 2.87 -15.35 3.98
CA ASN A 534 3.38 -16.30 3.00
C ASN A 534 2.67 -16.24 1.65
N ILE A 535 1.79 -15.25 1.43
CA ILE A 535 1.19 -14.97 0.12
C ILE A 535 1.65 -13.61 -0.33
N PHE A 536 2.41 -13.58 -1.41
CA PHE A 536 2.98 -12.38 -2.03
C PHE A 536 2.24 -12.06 -3.31
N ALA A 537 2.28 -10.79 -3.72
CA ALA A 537 1.75 -10.36 -5.00
C ALA A 537 2.77 -9.49 -5.74
N CYS A 538 2.98 -9.77 -7.03
CA CYS A 538 3.87 -9.01 -7.91
C CYS A 538 3.42 -9.13 -9.37
N GLY A 539 3.85 -8.18 -10.21
CA GLY A 539 3.53 -8.14 -11.62
C GLY A 539 2.68 -6.98 -12.05
#